data_0c0e77bb5cd596c0379cf3ca78fe9e1a
#
_entry.id   0c0e77bb5cd596c0379cf3ca78fe9e1a
#
_cell.length_a   1.000
_cell.length_b   1.000
_cell.length_c   1.000
_cell.angle_alpha   90.00
_cell.angle_beta   90.00
_cell.angle_gamma   90.00
#
_symmetry.space_group_name_H-M   'P 1'
#
loop_
_entity.id
_entity.type
_entity.pdbx_description
1 polymer ?
#
loop_
_entity_poly.entity_id
_entity_poly.type
_entity_poly.pdbx_seq_one_letter_code
_entity_poly.pdbx_strand_id
1 'polypeptide(L)'
;ESKGAKARYAALSHSWGPPDRPPLTTTKGRLKEYRNEICWSEISKTFQDAITTCRQIGLRYLWIDSLCIVQDDTEEWLRESEKMGSIYEKADITIAASHSLDSRHGLFLPRSAPPPEVEIPHFFEGEQASIKVFASIRRDKTEDIFPEYGPLSKRAWATQEWLLSRRMVFFTNGQLTWSCKTLTQRETGEKCHSTARNGKWKHIIEHYSERELTKPTDRLIALRGLGTEFQKKTGDVYLTGLWKTSLPDQLLWQVTRKVKEPSNPLLLPSWTWASVPCGVRFVRVDGAKNLCKSVKWEAPGTLHLCAKLKQIESLRQSGEPEKYPPVVTLDIQKSYAKETPMLNRYLYSAKGEGLGWVVFDIWSDKLPSEPLFCLAAMSTVKAKDEEKEQRTGVVVSKKLREYWILVLKKISGTPNTYVRVGVGKMYGREWWQDAMVQDVKII
;
A
#
# COMPACT_ATOMS: atom_id res chain seq x y z
N GLU A 1 -15.63 11.58 -28.41
CA GLU A 1 -15.87 10.13 -28.71
C GLU A 1 -15.03 9.70 -29.89
N SER A 2 -14.21 8.65 -29.67
CA SER A 2 -13.31 8.16 -30.75
C SER A 2 -14.04 7.44 -31.88
N LYS A 3 -15.32 7.09 -31.69
CA LYS A 3 -16.12 6.27 -32.61
C LYS A 3 -15.35 5.04 -33.14
N GLY A 4 -14.48 4.45 -32.31
CA GLY A 4 -13.62 3.33 -32.65
C GLY A 4 -12.33 3.72 -33.38
N ALA A 5 -12.04 4.99 -33.61
CA ALA A 5 -10.78 5.42 -34.21
C ALA A 5 -9.59 5.13 -33.30
N LYS A 6 -8.52 4.57 -33.89
CA LYS A 6 -7.25 4.32 -33.21
C LYS A 6 -6.35 5.52 -33.39
N ALA A 7 -5.90 6.14 -32.30
CA ALA A 7 -5.01 7.29 -32.34
C ALA A 7 -4.02 7.25 -31.19
N ARG A 8 -2.86 7.90 -31.40
CA ARG A 8 -1.89 8.15 -30.32
C ARG A 8 -2.43 9.26 -29.42
N TYR A 9 -2.30 9.08 -28.10
CA TYR A 9 -2.80 10.07 -27.12
C TYR A 9 -1.92 10.13 -25.88
N ALA A 10 -1.98 11.26 -25.18
CA ALA A 10 -1.49 11.41 -23.82
C ALA A 10 -2.63 11.25 -22.81
N ALA A 11 -2.31 10.86 -21.58
CA ALA A 11 -3.23 10.91 -20.43
C ALA A 11 -2.70 11.92 -19.40
N LEU A 12 -3.60 12.61 -18.71
CA LEU A 12 -3.24 13.51 -17.61
C LEU A 12 -3.55 12.86 -16.27
N SER A 13 -2.54 12.81 -15.40
CA SER A 13 -2.66 12.45 -13.99
C SER A 13 -2.55 13.74 -13.17
N HIS A 14 -3.61 14.12 -12.43
CA HIS A 14 -3.67 15.39 -11.73
C HIS A 14 -4.48 15.33 -10.44
N SER A 15 -4.28 16.29 -9.54
CA SER A 15 -5.10 16.46 -8.35
C SER A 15 -6.36 17.25 -8.68
N TRP A 16 -7.52 16.75 -8.22
CA TRP A 16 -8.79 17.45 -8.42
C TRP A 16 -8.93 18.68 -7.55
N GLY A 17 -8.18 18.71 -6.44
CA GLY A 17 -8.30 19.76 -5.43
C GLY A 17 -9.41 19.50 -4.42
N PRO A 18 -9.72 20.50 -3.59
CA PRO A 18 -10.74 20.37 -2.57
C PRO A 18 -12.16 20.34 -3.17
N PRO A 19 -13.14 19.73 -2.49
CA PRO A 19 -14.51 19.54 -3.01
C PRO A 19 -15.25 20.86 -3.35
N ASP A 20 -14.92 21.95 -2.68
CA ASP A 20 -15.50 23.27 -2.92
C ASP A 20 -14.97 23.95 -4.19
N ARG A 21 -13.93 23.37 -4.80
CA ARG A 21 -13.27 23.89 -6.01
C ARG A 21 -12.88 22.76 -6.96
N PRO A 22 -13.87 22.03 -7.51
CA PRO A 22 -13.60 20.92 -8.40
C PRO A 22 -12.95 21.41 -9.71
N PRO A 23 -12.26 20.53 -10.45
CA PRO A 23 -11.78 20.83 -11.79
C PRO A 23 -12.96 21.02 -12.75
N LEU A 24 -12.67 21.51 -13.95
CA LEU A 24 -13.65 21.49 -15.04
C LEU A 24 -14.08 20.04 -15.29
N THR A 25 -15.39 19.79 -15.29
CA THR A 25 -15.99 18.46 -15.41
C THR A 25 -17.04 18.39 -16.50
N THR A 26 -17.11 17.25 -17.17
CA THR A 26 -18.22 16.94 -18.08
C THR A 26 -19.39 16.38 -17.28
N THR A 27 -20.55 17.01 -17.45
CA THR A 27 -21.84 16.55 -16.92
C THR A 27 -22.81 16.24 -18.07
N LYS A 28 -23.90 15.52 -17.79
CA LYS A 28 -24.96 15.29 -18.79
C LYS A 28 -25.44 16.58 -19.45
N GLY A 29 -25.57 17.64 -18.66
CA GLY A 29 -26.01 18.96 -19.15
C GLY A 29 -25.00 19.61 -20.09
N ARG A 30 -23.71 19.47 -19.86
CA ARG A 30 -22.62 20.07 -20.66
C ARG A 30 -22.12 19.19 -21.81
N LEU A 31 -22.48 17.91 -21.84
CA LEU A 31 -21.93 16.94 -22.78
C LEU A 31 -22.11 17.36 -24.24
N LYS A 32 -23.28 17.90 -24.61
CA LYS A 32 -23.57 18.34 -25.99
C LYS A 32 -22.69 19.51 -26.39
N GLU A 33 -22.50 20.47 -25.51
CA GLU A 33 -21.65 21.67 -25.72
C GLU A 33 -20.18 21.22 -25.85
N TYR A 34 -19.66 20.42 -24.91
CA TYR A 34 -18.27 19.98 -24.88
C TYR A 34 -17.88 19.01 -26.01
N ARG A 35 -18.85 18.39 -26.65
CA ARG A 35 -18.61 17.59 -27.88
C ARG A 35 -18.29 18.50 -29.08
N ASN A 36 -18.76 19.74 -29.06
CA ASN A 36 -18.44 20.72 -30.11
C ASN A 36 -17.15 21.45 -29.77
N GLU A 37 -17.11 22.12 -28.63
CA GLU A 37 -15.96 22.89 -28.19
C GLU A 37 -16.00 23.12 -26.68
N ILE A 38 -14.81 23.14 -26.07
CA ILE A 38 -14.59 23.68 -24.73
C ILE A 38 -13.81 24.99 -24.89
N CYS A 39 -14.41 26.09 -24.44
CA CYS A 39 -13.78 27.40 -24.55
C CYS A 39 -12.44 27.41 -23.79
N TRP A 40 -11.39 27.95 -24.45
CA TRP A 40 -10.05 27.99 -23.87
C TRP A 40 -9.98 28.72 -22.52
N SER A 41 -10.79 29.77 -22.35
CA SER A 41 -10.87 30.54 -21.11
C SER A 41 -11.49 29.77 -19.95
N GLU A 42 -12.28 28.71 -20.20
CA GLU A 42 -12.85 27.85 -19.17
C GLU A 42 -11.88 26.76 -18.74
N ILE A 43 -10.91 26.44 -19.58
CA ILE A 43 -9.92 25.36 -19.32
C ILE A 43 -8.97 25.84 -18.23
N SER A 44 -8.87 25.06 -17.15
CA SER A 44 -7.97 25.38 -16.04
C SER A 44 -6.50 25.33 -16.45
N LYS A 45 -5.65 26.06 -15.73
CA LYS A 45 -4.22 26.23 -16.08
C LYS A 45 -3.47 24.90 -16.25
N THR A 46 -3.68 23.93 -15.38
CA THR A 46 -3.05 22.60 -15.49
C THR A 46 -3.46 21.89 -16.79
N PHE A 47 -4.72 22.01 -17.19
CA PHE A 47 -5.20 21.41 -18.44
C PHE A 47 -4.65 22.16 -19.66
N GLN A 48 -4.59 23.51 -19.63
CA GLN A 48 -3.97 24.30 -20.66
C GLN A 48 -2.50 23.94 -20.88
N ASP A 49 -1.75 23.77 -19.78
CA ASP A 49 -0.33 23.39 -19.84
C ASP A 49 -0.16 21.96 -20.37
N ALA A 50 -1.04 21.02 -19.97
CA ALA A 50 -1.04 19.67 -20.50
C ALA A 50 -1.36 19.64 -22.00
N ILE A 51 -2.32 20.42 -22.48
CA ILE A 51 -2.63 20.57 -23.91
C ILE A 51 -1.43 21.16 -24.65
N THR A 52 -0.79 22.18 -24.09
CA THR A 52 0.42 22.79 -24.67
C THR A 52 1.55 21.77 -24.79
N THR A 53 1.79 20.98 -23.70
CA THR A 53 2.77 19.88 -23.71
C THR A 53 2.45 18.87 -24.81
N CYS A 54 1.19 18.43 -24.93
CA CYS A 54 0.77 17.49 -25.97
C CYS A 54 1.06 18.04 -27.38
N ARG A 55 0.75 19.30 -27.63
CA ARG A 55 1.02 19.92 -28.94
C ARG A 55 2.51 19.96 -29.25
N GLN A 56 3.35 20.31 -28.26
CA GLN A 56 4.80 20.37 -28.41
C GLN A 56 5.44 19.00 -28.71
N ILE A 57 4.91 17.91 -28.14
CA ILE A 57 5.40 16.54 -28.41
C ILE A 57 4.68 15.86 -29.58
N GLY A 58 3.87 16.59 -30.34
CA GLY A 58 3.20 16.11 -31.55
C GLY A 58 2.02 15.15 -31.29
N LEU A 59 1.39 15.21 -30.13
CA LEU A 59 0.18 14.44 -29.81
C LEU A 59 -1.06 15.35 -29.96
N ARG A 60 -2.05 14.83 -30.69
CA ARG A 60 -3.32 15.53 -30.95
C ARG A 60 -4.36 15.29 -29.87
N TYR A 61 -4.32 14.18 -29.19
CA TYR A 61 -5.36 13.75 -28.25
C TYR A 61 -4.82 13.68 -26.81
N LEU A 62 -5.60 14.22 -25.88
CA LEU A 62 -5.31 14.19 -24.45
C LEU A 62 -6.53 13.65 -23.70
N TRP A 63 -6.33 12.61 -22.91
CA TRP A 63 -7.35 12.07 -22.02
C TRP A 63 -7.22 12.69 -20.62
N ILE A 64 -8.31 13.26 -20.11
CA ILE A 64 -8.44 13.84 -18.77
C ILE A 64 -9.68 13.22 -18.13
N ASP A 65 -9.54 12.58 -16.98
CA ASP A 65 -10.62 11.85 -16.29
C ASP A 65 -11.87 12.72 -16.08
N SER A 66 -11.69 13.95 -15.60
CA SER A 66 -12.78 14.88 -15.31
C SER A 66 -13.56 15.35 -16.56
N LEU A 67 -12.92 15.34 -17.73
CA LEU A 67 -13.51 15.76 -19.00
C LEU A 67 -13.98 14.60 -19.87
N CYS A 68 -13.29 13.47 -19.82
CA CYS A 68 -13.57 12.31 -20.68
C CYS A 68 -14.60 11.36 -20.10
N ILE A 69 -14.97 11.52 -18.83
CA ILE A 69 -16.00 10.75 -18.12
C ILE A 69 -17.14 11.70 -17.71
N VAL A 70 -18.38 11.30 -17.94
CA VAL A 70 -19.56 12.08 -17.48
C VAL A 70 -19.72 11.87 -15.98
N GLN A 71 -19.46 12.91 -15.19
CA GLN A 71 -19.29 12.79 -13.74
C GLN A 71 -20.59 12.60 -12.94
N ASP A 72 -21.72 13.01 -13.51
CA ASP A 72 -23.07 12.83 -12.95
C ASP A 72 -23.83 11.64 -13.54
N ASP A 73 -23.11 10.72 -14.23
CA ASP A 73 -23.62 9.46 -14.70
C ASP A 73 -22.92 8.30 -14.00
N THR A 74 -23.59 7.71 -13.02
CA THR A 74 -23.00 6.61 -12.21
C THR A 74 -22.69 5.36 -13.04
N GLU A 75 -23.51 5.03 -14.04
CA GLU A 75 -23.30 3.85 -14.88
C GLU A 75 -22.11 4.07 -15.82
N GLU A 76 -22.01 5.25 -16.42
CA GLU A 76 -20.85 5.60 -17.24
C GLU A 76 -19.58 5.62 -16.40
N TRP A 77 -19.64 6.23 -15.22
CA TRP A 77 -18.49 6.29 -14.30
C TRP A 77 -18.00 4.88 -13.94
N LEU A 78 -18.88 3.95 -13.58
CA LEU A 78 -18.51 2.57 -13.26
C LEU A 78 -17.84 1.90 -14.47
N ARG A 79 -18.44 2.02 -15.65
CA ARG A 79 -17.91 1.43 -16.89
C ARG A 79 -16.55 1.99 -17.28
N GLU A 80 -16.35 3.31 -17.14
CA GLU A 80 -15.09 3.96 -17.50
C GLU A 80 -14.01 3.75 -16.42
N SER A 81 -14.37 3.69 -15.13
CA SER A 81 -13.44 3.37 -14.05
C SER A 81 -12.78 2.00 -14.22
N GLU A 82 -13.50 1.01 -14.77
CA GLU A 82 -12.95 -0.30 -15.11
C GLU A 82 -11.92 -0.23 -16.24
N LYS A 83 -12.06 0.73 -17.15
CA LYS A 83 -11.16 0.92 -18.29
C LYS A 83 -9.95 1.78 -17.96
N MET A 84 -9.97 2.54 -16.86
CA MET A 84 -8.90 3.49 -16.52
C MET A 84 -7.51 2.87 -16.57
N GLY A 85 -7.33 1.67 -16.01
CA GLY A 85 -6.06 0.95 -16.08
C GLY A 85 -5.56 0.79 -17.52
N SER A 86 -6.43 0.36 -18.42
CA SER A 86 -6.13 0.18 -19.85
C SER A 86 -5.88 1.53 -20.56
N ILE A 87 -6.56 2.60 -20.15
CA ILE A 87 -6.36 3.94 -20.72
C ILE A 87 -4.95 4.43 -20.39
N TYR A 88 -4.52 4.37 -19.14
CA TYR A 88 -3.16 4.76 -18.77
C TYR A 88 -2.08 3.84 -19.35
N GLU A 89 -2.34 2.54 -19.43
CA GLU A 89 -1.40 1.57 -20.03
C GLU A 89 -1.18 1.83 -21.53
N LYS A 90 -2.23 2.19 -22.26
CA LYS A 90 -2.18 2.38 -23.72
C LYS A 90 -1.80 3.79 -24.12
N ALA A 91 -1.78 4.75 -23.21
CA ALA A 91 -1.30 6.10 -23.49
C ALA A 91 0.17 6.07 -23.94
N ASP A 92 0.50 6.86 -24.96
CA ASP A 92 1.87 7.02 -25.40
C ASP A 92 2.75 7.60 -24.30
N ILE A 93 2.18 8.53 -23.53
CA ILE A 93 2.79 9.16 -22.38
C ILE A 93 1.70 9.61 -21.39
N THR A 94 1.97 9.50 -20.11
CA THR A 94 1.18 10.12 -19.06
C THR A 94 1.90 11.35 -18.56
N ILE A 95 1.19 12.48 -18.54
CA ILE A 95 1.64 13.75 -17.98
C ILE A 95 1.17 13.79 -16.54
N ALA A 96 2.09 13.91 -15.58
CA ALA A 96 1.76 13.95 -14.16
C ALA A 96 1.96 15.33 -13.57
N ALA A 97 0.88 15.95 -13.11
CA ALA A 97 0.89 17.22 -12.39
C ALA A 97 1.27 17.01 -10.91
N SER A 98 2.50 16.50 -10.65
CA SER A 98 2.91 16.00 -9.32
C SER A 98 2.82 17.03 -8.22
N HIS A 99 3.21 18.27 -8.52
CA HIS A 99 3.28 19.34 -7.51
C HIS A 99 2.06 20.26 -7.50
N SER A 100 1.15 20.10 -8.45
CA SER A 100 -0.06 20.91 -8.52
C SER A 100 -1.06 20.47 -7.47
N LEU A 101 -1.46 21.39 -6.59
CA LEU A 101 -2.45 21.14 -5.54
C LEU A 101 -3.84 20.86 -6.13
N ASP A 102 -4.16 21.53 -7.23
CA ASP A 102 -5.41 21.39 -7.98
C ASP A 102 -5.21 21.74 -9.47
N SER A 103 -6.27 21.72 -10.24
CA SER A 103 -6.23 21.97 -11.67
C SER A 103 -5.85 23.41 -12.07
N ARG A 104 -5.75 24.37 -11.13
CA ARG A 104 -5.47 25.79 -11.40
C ARG A 104 -4.00 26.17 -11.30
N HIS A 105 -3.18 25.35 -10.64
CA HIS A 105 -1.76 25.67 -10.40
C HIS A 105 -0.88 25.58 -11.65
N GLY A 106 -1.27 24.80 -12.65
CA GLY A 106 -0.46 24.58 -13.84
C GLY A 106 0.62 23.52 -13.66
N LEU A 107 1.37 23.28 -14.75
CA LEU A 107 2.50 22.36 -14.79
C LEU A 107 3.83 23.10 -14.75
N PHE A 108 3.88 24.30 -15.38
CA PHE A 108 5.11 25.06 -15.57
C PHE A 108 5.36 25.97 -14.37
N LEU A 109 5.70 25.34 -13.23
CA LEU A 109 6.03 26.06 -12.02
C LEU A 109 7.40 26.76 -12.15
N PRO A 110 7.61 27.89 -11.47
CA PRO A 110 8.93 28.51 -11.40
C PRO A 110 9.98 27.50 -10.93
N ARG A 111 11.05 27.36 -11.68
CA ARG A 111 12.15 26.48 -11.30
C ARG A 111 13.12 27.24 -10.40
N SER A 112 13.53 26.63 -9.31
CA SER A 112 14.67 27.11 -8.54
C SER A 112 15.91 27.07 -9.43
N ALA A 113 16.76 28.06 -9.31
CA ALA A 113 18.08 28.01 -9.95
C ALA A 113 18.77 26.68 -9.55
N PRO A 114 19.49 26.04 -10.47
CA PRO A 114 20.30 24.88 -10.10
C PRO A 114 21.25 25.29 -8.97
N PRO A 115 21.56 24.39 -8.01
CA PRO A 115 22.54 24.67 -6.98
C PRO A 115 23.84 25.08 -7.66
N PRO A 116 24.59 26.05 -7.08
CA PRO A 116 25.85 26.51 -7.66
C PRO A 116 26.78 25.33 -7.87
N GLU A 117 27.35 25.24 -9.08
CA GLU A 117 28.44 24.29 -9.34
C GLU A 117 29.69 24.76 -8.61
N VAL A 118 30.32 23.86 -7.88
CA VAL A 118 31.65 24.08 -7.29
C VAL A 118 32.61 23.21 -8.06
N GLU A 119 33.57 23.85 -8.74
CA GLU A 119 34.70 23.15 -9.36
C GLU A 119 35.74 22.84 -8.30
N ILE A 120 36.01 21.57 -8.08
CA ILE A 120 37.09 21.13 -7.19
C ILE A 120 38.25 20.66 -8.08
N PRO A 121 39.43 21.33 -7.99
CA PRO A 121 40.61 20.85 -8.68
C PRO A 121 40.99 19.45 -8.18
N HIS A 122 41.19 18.54 -9.10
CA HIS A 122 41.56 17.16 -8.84
C HIS A 122 42.84 16.84 -9.61
N PHE A 123 43.79 16.18 -8.94
CA PHE A 123 45.03 15.71 -9.58
C PHE A 123 44.96 14.19 -9.70
N PHE A 124 45.02 13.68 -10.93
CA PHE A 124 45.12 12.27 -11.20
C PHE A 124 46.30 12.00 -12.11
N GLU A 125 47.22 11.14 -11.67
CA GLU A 125 48.44 10.76 -12.41
C GLU A 125 49.29 11.92 -12.92
N GLY A 126 49.28 13.06 -12.19
CA GLY A 126 50.09 14.24 -12.54
C GLY A 126 49.38 15.22 -13.48
N GLU A 127 48.20 14.91 -13.97
CA GLU A 127 47.37 15.84 -14.75
C GLU A 127 46.33 16.53 -13.88
N GLN A 128 46.17 17.85 -14.08
CA GLN A 128 45.16 18.65 -13.40
C GLN A 128 43.83 18.49 -14.13
N ALA A 129 42.86 17.94 -13.43
CA ALA A 129 41.46 17.87 -13.87
C ALA A 129 40.56 18.66 -12.91
N SER A 130 39.39 19.07 -13.35
CA SER A 130 38.39 19.66 -12.46
C SER A 130 37.17 18.72 -12.35
N ILE A 131 36.69 18.53 -11.11
CA ILE A 131 35.46 17.79 -10.84
C ILE A 131 34.39 18.80 -10.48
N LYS A 132 33.27 18.77 -11.21
CA LYS A 132 32.10 19.58 -10.86
C LYS A 132 31.29 18.87 -9.78
N VAL A 133 31.15 19.50 -8.63
CA VAL A 133 30.41 19.00 -7.49
C VAL A 133 29.15 19.83 -7.29
N PHE A 134 28.02 19.16 -7.16
CA PHE A 134 26.74 19.80 -6.85
C PHE A 134 26.34 19.48 -5.41
N ALA A 135 26.03 20.49 -4.62
CA ALA A 135 25.40 20.28 -3.32
C ALA A 135 23.90 20.00 -3.54
N SER A 136 23.44 18.80 -3.27
CA SER A 136 22.03 18.48 -3.26
C SER A 136 21.57 18.07 -1.86
N ILE A 137 20.39 18.55 -1.44
CA ILE A 137 19.76 18.04 -0.23
C ILE A 137 19.25 16.64 -0.54
N ARG A 138 19.90 15.63 0.04
CA ARG A 138 19.44 14.24 -0.07
C ARG A 138 18.14 14.11 0.70
N ARG A 139 17.02 13.96 0.00
CA ARG A 139 15.74 13.66 0.62
C ARG A 139 15.74 12.21 1.12
N ASP A 140 15.00 11.96 2.20
CA ASP A 140 15.01 10.72 2.94
C ASP A 140 14.64 9.50 2.08
N LYS A 141 15.16 8.31 2.44
CA LYS A 141 15.01 7.04 1.68
C LYS A 141 13.57 6.54 1.47
N THR A 142 12.59 7.20 2.07
CA THR A 142 11.15 6.90 1.90
C THR A 142 10.60 7.31 0.52
N GLU A 143 11.40 7.99 -0.30
CA GLU A 143 11.02 8.52 -1.62
C GLU A 143 11.05 7.48 -2.76
N ASP A 144 11.47 6.24 -2.48
CA ASP A 144 11.82 5.25 -3.51
C ASP A 144 10.63 4.63 -4.26
N ILE A 145 9.38 4.92 -3.89
CA ILE A 145 8.21 4.24 -4.42
C ILE A 145 7.44 5.08 -5.42
N PHE A 146 7.23 6.34 -5.13
CA PHE A 146 6.71 7.30 -6.07
C PHE A 146 7.84 8.26 -6.42
N PRO A 147 8.17 8.49 -7.70
CA PRO A 147 9.37 9.24 -8.08
C PRO A 147 9.45 10.63 -7.49
N GLU A 148 8.29 11.20 -7.14
CA GLU A 148 8.20 12.53 -6.55
C GLU A 148 7.07 12.61 -5.54
N TYR A 149 7.38 13.11 -4.34
CA TYR A 149 6.39 13.46 -3.34
C TYR A 149 5.73 14.79 -3.68
N GLY A 150 4.43 14.79 -3.70
CA GLY A 150 3.62 15.96 -3.95
C GLY A 150 2.14 15.68 -3.72
N PRO A 151 1.26 16.65 -3.95
CA PRO A 151 -0.19 16.48 -3.78
C PRO A 151 -0.75 15.29 -4.55
N LEU A 152 -0.25 15.05 -5.77
CA LEU A 152 -0.66 13.92 -6.59
C LEU A 152 -0.35 12.57 -5.93
N SER A 153 0.79 12.44 -5.25
CA SER A 153 1.19 11.19 -4.60
C SER A 153 0.27 10.78 -3.44
N LYS A 154 -0.53 11.72 -2.91
CA LYS A 154 -1.52 11.42 -1.88
C LYS A 154 -2.77 10.75 -2.43
N ARG A 155 -3.08 10.89 -3.71
CA ARG A 155 -4.27 10.28 -4.33
C ARG A 155 -4.07 8.78 -4.56
N ALA A 156 -5.01 7.98 -4.08
CA ALA A 156 -4.96 6.53 -4.24
C ALA A 156 -5.00 6.11 -5.73
N TRP A 157 -5.83 6.75 -6.54
CA TRP A 157 -5.94 6.50 -7.98
C TRP A 157 -4.62 6.71 -8.72
N ALA A 158 -3.79 7.67 -8.31
CA ALA A 158 -2.50 7.93 -8.93
C ALA A 158 -1.54 6.71 -8.90
N THR A 159 -1.75 5.76 -7.99
CA THR A 159 -0.99 4.50 -7.96
C THR A 159 -1.18 3.69 -9.23
N GLN A 160 -2.42 3.51 -9.66
CA GLN A 160 -2.74 2.77 -10.89
C GLN A 160 -2.27 3.54 -12.12
N GLU A 161 -2.52 4.85 -12.14
CA GLU A 161 -2.11 5.75 -13.21
C GLU A 161 -0.61 5.65 -13.49
N TRP A 162 0.21 5.67 -12.43
CA TRP A 162 1.65 5.55 -12.55
C TRP A 162 2.11 4.14 -12.91
N LEU A 163 1.69 3.13 -12.15
CA LEU A 163 2.23 1.77 -12.29
C LEU A 163 1.86 1.12 -13.63
N LEU A 164 0.72 1.48 -14.21
CA LEU A 164 0.28 0.96 -15.52
C LEU A 164 0.86 1.75 -16.69
N SER A 165 1.11 3.04 -16.55
CA SER A 165 1.66 3.87 -17.63
C SER A 165 2.96 3.30 -18.17
N ARG A 166 3.08 3.25 -19.51
CA ARG A 166 4.32 2.84 -20.19
C ARG A 166 5.42 3.86 -20.00
N ARG A 167 5.06 5.14 -20.11
CA ARG A 167 5.92 6.30 -19.99
C ARG A 167 5.17 7.36 -19.19
N MET A 168 5.84 7.99 -18.27
CA MET A 168 5.26 9.06 -17.47
C MET A 168 6.29 10.16 -17.25
N VAL A 169 5.90 11.40 -17.45
CA VAL A 169 6.69 12.57 -17.11
C VAL A 169 6.04 13.28 -15.93
N PHE A 170 6.79 13.45 -14.88
CA PHE A 170 6.35 14.13 -13.66
C PHE A 170 6.82 15.60 -13.71
N PHE A 171 5.85 16.50 -13.67
CA PHE A 171 6.10 17.92 -13.46
C PHE A 171 6.13 18.16 -11.95
N THR A 172 7.32 18.36 -11.42
CA THR A 172 7.58 18.49 -9.99
C THR A 172 7.96 19.91 -9.63
N ASN A 173 8.20 20.18 -8.34
CA ASN A 173 8.71 21.47 -7.91
C ASN A 173 10.21 21.59 -8.24
N GLY A 174 10.49 22.12 -9.42
CA GLY A 174 11.85 22.51 -9.81
C GLY A 174 12.50 21.65 -10.89
N GLN A 175 12.01 20.45 -11.19
CA GLN A 175 12.58 19.61 -12.25
C GLN A 175 11.55 18.64 -12.84
N LEU A 176 11.89 18.08 -14.00
CA LEU A 176 11.13 16.96 -14.58
C LEU A 176 11.71 15.63 -14.11
N THR A 177 10.84 14.67 -13.91
CA THR A 177 11.24 13.28 -13.68
C THR A 177 10.57 12.39 -14.73
N TRP A 178 11.38 11.66 -15.45
CA TRP A 178 10.93 10.64 -16.40
C TRP A 178 10.80 9.29 -15.72
N SER A 179 9.75 8.54 -16.02
CA SER A 179 9.60 7.17 -15.57
C SER A 179 8.99 6.28 -16.65
N CYS A 180 9.66 5.17 -16.95
CA CYS A 180 9.13 4.13 -17.83
C CYS A 180 9.31 2.76 -17.20
N LYS A 181 8.94 1.68 -17.90
CA LYS A 181 9.04 0.30 -17.36
C LYS A 181 10.46 -0.13 -17.00
N THR A 182 11.49 0.52 -17.56
CA THR A 182 12.90 0.15 -17.38
C THR A 182 13.72 1.17 -16.60
N LEU A 183 13.30 2.41 -16.56
CA LEU A 183 14.10 3.52 -16.01
C LEU A 183 13.19 4.56 -15.36
N THR A 184 13.63 5.05 -14.20
CA THR A 184 13.17 6.32 -13.63
C THR A 184 14.39 7.23 -13.48
N GLN A 185 14.32 8.43 -14.06
CA GLN A 185 15.45 9.35 -14.12
C GLN A 185 14.96 10.79 -13.99
N ARG A 186 15.67 11.58 -13.22
CA ARG A 186 15.46 13.02 -13.12
C ARG A 186 16.10 13.77 -14.29
N GLU A 187 15.67 14.97 -14.55
CA GLU A 187 16.22 15.87 -15.57
C GLU A 187 17.73 16.09 -15.36
N THR A 188 18.21 16.05 -14.13
CA THR A 188 19.63 16.13 -13.76
C THR A 188 20.44 14.91 -14.16
N GLY A 189 19.84 13.86 -14.71
CA GLY A 189 20.52 12.60 -15.02
C GLY A 189 20.54 11.59 -13.87
N GLU A 190 20.13 11.97 -12.65
CA GLU A 190 20.07 11.07 -11.50
C GLU A 190 19.06 9.95 -11.74
N LYS A 191 19.49 8.70 -11.58
CA LYS A 191 18.62 7.53 -11.67
C LYS A 191 17.96 7.25 -10.33
N CYS A 192 16.64 7.15 -10.34
CA CYS A 192 15.85 6.78 -9.17
C CYS A 192 15.55 5.28 -9.21
N HIS A 193 15.83 4.57 -8.14
CA HIS A 193 15.46 3.16 -8.02
C HIS A 193 14.00 3.06 -7.56
N SER A 194 13.10 2.76 -8.49
CA SER A 194 11.69 2.52 -8.15
C SER A 194 11.49 1.06 -7.76
N THR A 195 11.40 0.80 -6.47
CA THR A 195 11.04 -0.54 -5.96
C THR A 195 9.60 -0.92 -6.27
N ALA A 196 8.70 0.05 -6.49
CA ALA A 196 7.29 -0.23 -6.73
C ALA A 196 7.00 -0.76 -8.13
N ARG A 197 7.68 -0.31 -9.19
CA ARG A 197 7.45 -0.85 -10.55
C ARG A 197 7.90 -2.30 -10.70
N ASN A 198 8.90 -2.71 -9.92
CA ASN A 198 9.38 -4.10 -9.79
C ASN A 198 8.91 -4.73 -8.48
N GLY A 199 8.03 -4.05 -7.74
CA GLY A 199 7.68 -4.37 -6.37
C GLY A 199 6.76 -5.57 -6.24
N LYS A 200 6.93 -6.26 -5.12
CA LYS A 200 6.01 -7.28 -4.66
C LYS A 200 4.67 -6.63 -4.34
N TRP A 201 3.57 -7.33 -4.57
CA TRP A 201 2.21 -6.85 -4.32
C TRP A 201 2.01 -6.22 -2.94
N LYS A 202 2.59 -6.83 -1.89
CA LYS A 202 2.55 -6.29 -0.52
C LYS A 202 3.04 -4.83 -0.43
N HIS A 203 4.17 -4.52 -1.06
CA HIS A 203 4.72 -3.15 -1.05
C HIS A 203 3.79 -2.16 -1.76
N ILE A 204 3.18 -2.56 -2.86
CA ILE A 204 2.19 -1.72 -3.56
C ILE A 204 1.03 -1.41 -2.61
N ILE A 205 0.50 -2.43 -1.92
CA ILE A 205 -0.61 -2.25 -0.98
C ILE A 205 -0.22 -1.38 0.22
N GLU A 206 0.95 -1.58 0.80
CA GLU A 206 1.44 -0.78 1.93
C GLU A 206 1.43 0.72 1.59
N HIS A 207 1.95 1.08 0.42
CA HIS A 207 1.96 2.48 -0.02
C HIS A 207 0.62 2.99 -0.52
N TYR A 208 -0.13 2.15 -1.23
CA TYR A 208 -1.47 2.48 -1.68
C TYR A 208 -2.41 2.75 -0.51
N SER A 209 -2.37 1.93 0.52
CA SER A 209 -3.29 2.00 1.65
C SER A 209 -3.15 3.25 2.51
N GLU A 210 -1.99 3.92 2.45
CA GLU A 210 -1.72 5.21 3.10
C GLU A 210 -2.30 6.42 2.33
N ARG A 211 -2.74 6.21 1.07
CA ARG A 211 -3.21 7.28 0.20
C ARG A 211 -4.68 7.61 0.46
N GLU A 212 -5.04 8.81 0.04
CA GLU A 212 -6.37 9.38 0.24
C GLU A 212 -7.32 8.97 -0.90
N LEU A 213 -8.57 8.69 -0.52
CA LEU A 213 -9.69 8.43 -1.41
C LEU A 213 -10.84 9.36 -1.05
N THR A 214 -11.40 10.05 -2.03
CA THR A 214 -12.60 10.87 -1.86
C THR A 214 -13.81 10.00 -1.50
N LYS A 215 -13.92 8.82 -2.12
CA LYS A 215 -14.95 7.81 -1.81
C LYS A 215 -14.27 6.57 -1.26
N PRO A 216 -14.47 6.20 0.00
CA PRO A 216 -13.87 4.99 0.58
C PRO A 216 -14.22 3.70 -0.17
N THR A 217 -15.38 3.66 -0.83
CA THR A 217 -15.84 2.54 -1.67
C THR A 217 -14.94 2.26 -2.87
N ASP A 218 -14.16 3.25 -3.31
CA ASP A 218 -13.24 3.10 -4.44
C ASP A 218 -11.96 2.32 -4.08
N ARG A 219 -11.78 1.94 -2.81
CA ARG A 219 -10.54 1.36 -2.28
C ARG A 219 -10.02 0.15 -3.06
N LEU A 220 -10.88 -0.73 -3.53
CA LEU A 220 -10.49 -1.85 -4.38
C LEU A 220 -10.62 -1.54 -5.89
N ILE A 221 -11.53 -0.64 -6.25
CA ILE A 221 -11.77 -0.25 -7.64
C ILE A 221 -10.50 0.43 -8.21
N ALA A 222 -9.89 1.33 -7.45
CA ALA A 222 -8.67 2.05 -7.84
C ALA A 222 -7.42 1.15 -8.00
N LEU A 223 -7.48 -0.11 -7.56
CA LEU A 223 -6.44 -1.12 -7.77
C LEU A 223 -6.78 -2.18 -8.82
N ARG A 224 -8.03 -2.18 -9.32
CA ARG A 224 -8.54 -3.26 -10.16
C ARG A 224 -7.70 -3.48 -11.43
N GLY A 225 -7.29 -2.40 -12.09
CA GLY A 225 -6.43 -2.49 -13.27
C GLY A 225 -5.07 -3.13 -12.96
N LEU A 226 -4.46 -2.78 -11.83
CA LEU A 226 -3.21 -3.41 -11.37
C LEU A 226 -3.44 -4.88 -11.05
N GLY A 227 -4.51 -5.23 -10.35
CA GLY A 227 -4.88 -6.62 -10.07
C GLY A 227 -5.01 -7.43 -11.36
N THR A 228 -5.72 -6.89 -12.36
CA THR A 228 -5.88 -7.53 -13.68
C THR A 228 -4.54 -7.80 -14.36
N GLU A 229 -3.61 -6.83 -14.35
CA GLU A 229 -2.29 -7.01 -14.97
C GLU A 229 -1.42 -8.00 -14.20
N PHE A 230 -1.46 -8.01 -12.87
CA PHE A 230 -0.78 -9.03 -12.07
C PHE A 230 -1.35 -10.42 -12.34
N GLN A 231 -2.68 -10.56 -12.38
CA GLN A 231 -3.34 -11.83 -12.69
C GLN A 231 -2.93 -12.37 -14.06
N LYS A 232 -2.90 -11.53 -15.09
CA LYS A 232 -2.42 -11.94 -16.42
C LYS A 232 -0.97 -12.44 -16.42
N LYS A 233 -0.10 -11.79 -15.62
CA LYS A 233 1.33 -12.14 -15.55
C LYS A 233 1.60 -13.39 -14.72
N THR A 234 0.87 -13.60 -13.65
CA THR A 234 1.15 -14.66 -12.67
C THR A 234 0.26 -15.88 -12.83
N GLY A 235 -0.91 -15.75 -13.47
CA GLY A 235 -1.94 -16.78 -13.50
C GLY A 235 -2.66 -17.00 -12.16
N ASP A 236 -2.34 -16.21 -11.13
CA ASP A 236 -2.90 -16.35 -9.79
C ASP A 236 -4.34 -15.79 -9.71
N VAL A 237 -5.07 -16.15 -8.68
CA VAL A 237 -6.46 -15.71 -8.44
C VAL A 237 -6.47 -14.50 -7.51
N TYR A 238 -7.04 -13.40 -7.98
CA TYR A 238 -7.21 -12.19 -7.19
C TYR A 238 -8.40 -12.30 -6.25
N LEU A 239 -8.14 -12.17 -4.94
CA LEU A 239 -9.12 -12.31 -3.87
C LEU A 239 -9.23 -10.99 -3.09
N THR A 240 -10.09 -10.09 -3.53
CA THR A 240 -10.44 -8.86 -2.77
C THR A 240 -9.21 -8.14 -2.20
N GLY A 241 -8.20 -7.89 -3.05
CA GLY A 241 -6.97 -7.19 -2.66
C GLY A 241 -5.78 -8.09 -2.31
N LEU A 242 -5.95 -9.41 -2.29
CA LEU A 242 -4.92 -10.41 -1.98
C LEU A 242 -4.80 -11.44 -3.10
N TRP A 243 -3.76 -12.30 -3.03
CA TRP A 243 -3.50 -13.35 -4.00
C TRP A 243 -3.62 -14.72 -3.36
N LYS A 244 -4.38 -15.62 -4.01
CA LYS A 244 -4.68 -16.96 -3.50
C LYS A 244 -3.43 -17.76 -3.15
N THR A 245 -2.43 -17.78 -4.02
CA THR A 245 -1.19 -18.56 -3.81
C THR A 245 -0.32 -17.98 -2.69
N SER A 246 -0.52 -16.72 -2.34
CA SER A 246 0.21 -16.05 -1.25
C SER A 246 -0.48 -16.13 0.11
N LEU A 247 -1.59 -16.87 0.23
CA LEU A 247 -2.23 -17.12 1.52
C LEU A 247 -1.55 -18.30 2.25
N PRO A 248 -1.43 -18.27 3.57
CA PRO A 248 -1.95 -17.26 4.50
C PRO A 248 -1.02 -16.06 4.73
N ASP A 249 0.16 -15.98 4.10
CA ASP A 249 1.13 -14.91 4.33
C ASP A 249 0.51 -13.52 4.15
N GLN A 250 -0.28 -13.31 3.10
CA GLN A 250 -0.94 -12.04 2.86
C GLN A 250 -2.13 -11.75 3.79
N LEU A 251 -2.53 -12.68 4.64
CA LEU A 251 -3.48 -12.40 5.73
C LEU A 251 -2.80 -11.73 6.93
N LEU A 252 -1.47 -11.73 7.00
CA LEU A 252 -0.71 -11.19 8.11
C LEU A 252 -0.40 -9.70 7.89
N TRP A 253 -1.43 -8.88 7.77
CA TRP A 253 -1.34 -7.42 7.72
C TRP A 253 -1.75 -6.80 9.05
N GLN A 254 -1.25 -5.62 9.35
CA GLN A 254 -1.58 -4.82 10.53
C GLN A 254 -1.83 -3.37 10.15
N VAL A 255 -2.64 -2.67 10.93
CA VAL A 255 -2.90 -1.24 10.76
C VAL A 255 -1.67 -0.41 11.16
N THR A 256 -1.45 0.73 10.49
CA THR A 256 -0.32 1.62 10.78
C THR A 256 -0.63 2.68 11.82
N ARG A 257 -1.91 2.85 12.17
CA ARG A 257 -2.41 3.83 13.16
C ARG A 257 -3.63 3.31 13.89
N LYS A 258 -3.99 3.94 15.00
CA LYS A 258 -5.24 3.66 15.71
C LYS A 258 -6.44 4.00 14.81
N VAL A 259 -7.30 3.03 14.61
CA VAL A 259 -8.53 3.16 13.83
C VAL A 259 -9.70 2.93 14.76
N LYS A 260 -10.57 3.93 14.91
CA LYS A 260 -11.86 3.76 15.59
C LYS A 260 -12.83 3.07 14.64
N GLU A 261 -13.83 2.43 15.22
CA GLU A 261 -14.89 1.81 14.43
C GLU A 261 -15.53 2.85 13.51
N PRO A 262 -15.56 2.60 12.19
CA PRO A 262 -16.12 3.57 11.27
C PRO A 262 -17.65 3.61 11.42
N SER A 263 -18.23 4.80 11.39
CA SER A 263 -19.68 5.02 11.43
C SER A 263 -20.42 4.38 10.24
N ASN A 264 -19.73 4.17 9.13
CA ASN A 264 -20.23 3.47 7.96
C ASN A 264 -19.18 2.45 7.47
N PRO A 265 -19.22 1.20 7.97
CA PRO A 265 -18.24 0.18 7.60
C PRO A 265 -18.36 -0.22 6.13
N LEU A 266 -17.23 -0.42 5.49
CA LEU A 266 -17.20 -1.02 4.16
C LEU A 266 -17.71 -2.47 4.27
N LEU A 267 -18.65 -2.85 3.40
CA LEU A 267 -19.18 -4.21 3.34
C LEU A 267 -18.17 -5.14 2.62
N LEU A 268 -16.98 -5.29 3.22
CA LEU A 268 -15.91 -6.13 2.73
C LEU A 268 -15.60 -7.23 3.75
N PRO A 269 -15.13 -8.40 3.31
CA PRO A 269 -14.71 -9.46 4.21
C PRO A 269 -13.64 -8.98 5.19
N SER A 270 -13.75 -9.38 6.46
CA SER A 270 -12.85 -8.93 7.53
C SER A 270 -11.39 -9.32 7.32
N TRP A 271 -11.13 -10.36 6.55
CA TRP A 271 -9.78 -10.86 6.28
C TRP A 271 -8.99 -10.04 5.26
N THR A 272 -9.65 -9.18 4.47
CA THR A 272 -8.95 -8.28 3.55
C THR A 272 -8.49 -7.00 4.24
N TRP A 273 -7.29 -6.54 3.89
CA TRP A 273 -6.77 -5.25 4.34
C TRP A 273 -7.67 -4.06 3.93
N ALA A 274 -8.48 -4.25 2.89
CA ALA A 274 -9.36 -3.20 2.40
C ALA A 274 -10.56 -2.93 3.32
N SER A 275 -10.84 -3.82 4.28
CA SER A 275 -11.91 -3.65 5.27
C SER A 275 -11.66 -2.52 6.27
N VAL A 276 -10.41 -2.07 6.43
CA VAL A 276 -10.04 -0.97 7.35
C VAL A 276 -9.75 0.33 6.59
N PRO A 277 -10.21 1.49 7.07
CA PRO A 277 -10.06 2.78 6.39
C PRO A 277 -8.72 3.48 6.70
N CYS A 278 -7.63 2.72 6.73
CA CYS A 278 -6.30 3.28 7.03
C CYS A 278 -5.19 2.56 6.28
N GLY A 279 -3.96 3.04 6.43
CA GLY A 279 -2.76 2.35 5.97
C GLY A 279 -2.56 1.02 6.67
N VAL A 280 -2.00 0.07 5.94
CA VAL A 280 -1.64 -1.25 6.47
C VAL A 280 -0.20 -1.59 6.11
N ARG A 281 0.42 -2.44 6.94
CA ARG A 281 1.71 -3.06 6.65
C ARG A 281 1.61 -4.56 6.80
N PHE A 282 2.28 -5.27 5.90
CA PHE A 282 2.36 -6.72 6.00
C PHE A 282 3.50 -7.12 6.93
N VAL A 283 3.21 -8.07 7.78
CA VAL A 283 4.24 -8.67 8.63
C VAL A 283 5.28 -9.37 7.75
N ARG A 284 6.56 -9.18 8.07
CA ARG A 284 7.64 -9.86 7.38
C ARG A 284 7.83 -11.25 8.00
N VAL A 285 7.61 -12.27 7.18
CA VAL A 285 7.66 -13.68 7.58
C VAL A 285 8.67 -14.46 6.74
N ASP A 286 9.81 -13.86 6.44
CA ASP A 286 10.83 -14.44 5.58
C ASP A 286 11.27 -15.81 6.15
N GLY A 287 11.27 -16.83 5.29
CA GLY A 287 11.59 -18.21 5.66
C GLY A 287 10.56 -18.90 6.56
N ALA A 288 9.38 -18.29 6.79
CA ALA A 288 8.34 -18.92 7.60
C ALA A 288 7.64 -20.06 6.87
N LYS A 289 7.29 -21.10 7.62
CA LYS A 289 6.53 -22.25 7.15
C LYS A 289 5.03 -22.00 7.30
N ASN A 290 4.27 -22.26 6.25
CA ASN A 290 2.81 -22.28 6.30
C ASN A 290 2.32 -23.39 7.24
N LEU A 291 1.43 -23.06 8.16
CA LEU A 291 0.82 -23.98 9.13
C LEU A 291 -0.62 -24.37 8.78
N CYS A 292 -1.25 -23.67 7.82
CA CYS A 292 -2.57 -24.04 7.34
C CYS A 292 -2.47 -25.30 6.47
N LYS A 293 -3.22 -26.34 6.82
CA LYS A 293 -3.30 -27.57 6.03
C LYS A 293 -4.02 -27.36 4.71
N SER A 294 -5.00 -26.46 4.70
CA SER A 294 -5.72 -26.05 3.50
C SER A 294 -6.14 -24.59 3.61
N VAL A 295 -6.21 -23.92 2.44
CA VAL A 295 -6.76 -22.59 2.27
C VAL A 295 -7.69 -22.65 1.07
N LYS A 296 -8.98 -22.43 1.28
CA LYS A 296 -9.99 -22.42 0.23
C LYS A 296 -10.78 -21.11 0.30
N TRP A 297 -11.14 -20.60 -0.86
CA TRP A 297 -11.98 -19.41 -0.99
C TRP A 297 -13.32 -19.80 -1.61
N GLU A 298 -14.40 -19.24 -1.08
CA GLU A 298 -15.75 -19.41 -1.53
C GLU A 298 -16.39 -18.02 -1.74
N ALA A 299 -17.00 -17.83 -2.90
CA ALA A 299 -17.73 -16.61 -3.17
C ALA A 299 -19.02 -16.52 -2.31
N PRO A 300 -19.45 -15.32 -1.86
CA PRO A 300 -18.95 -13.99 -2.23
C PRO A 300 -17.88 -13.39 -1.30
N GLY A 301 -17.12 -14.15 -0.55
CA GLY A 301 -16.04 -13.56 0.29
C GLY A 301 -15.69 -14.35 1.53
N THR A 302 -16.04 -15.62 1.58
CA THR A 302 -15.71 -16.52 2.68
C THR A 302 -14.35 -17.19 2.44
N LEU A 303 -13.50 -17.17 3.44
CA LEU A 303 -12.21 -17.84 3.44
C LEU A 303 -12.23 -19.01 4.42
N HIS A 304 -11.90 -20.21 3.96
CA HIS A 304 -11.80 -21.41 4.77
C HIS A 304 -10.32 -21.73 5.04
N LEU A 305 -9.96 -21.84 6.31
CA LEU A 305 -8.62 -22.19 6.76
C LEU A 305 -8.68 -23.43 7.66
N CYS A 306 -7.87 -24.44 7.35
CA CYS A 306 -7.69 -25.58 8.24
C CYS A 306 -6.38 -25.43 8.99
N ALA A 307 -6.42 -25.05 10.27
CA ALA A 307 -5.24 -24.78 11.07
C ALA A 307 -5.49 -25.01 12.56
N LYS A 308 -4.43 -24.97 13.37
CA LYS A 308 -4.57 -24.97 14.84
C LYS A 308 -5.28 -23.73 15.29
N LEU A 309 -6.34 -23.89 16.07
CA LEU A 309 -7.13 -22.83 16.69
C LEU A 309 -7.17 -23.03 18.19
N LYS A 310 -6.92 -21.98 18.97
CA LYS A 310 -7.04 -21.99 20.43
C LYS A 310 -7.61 -20.66 20.94
N GLN A 311 -8.43 -20.73 21.98
CA GLN A 311 -8.96 -19.54 22.62
C GLN A 311 -7.87 -18.79 23.38
N ILE A 312 -7.89 -17.46 23.33
CA ILE A 312 -7.00 -16.59 24.11
C ILE A 312 -7.42 -16.63 25.56
N GLU A 313 -6.49 -16.90 26.45
CA GLU A 313 -6.74 -17.03 27.87
C GLU A 313 -6.77 -15.66 28.59
N SER A 314 -5.81 -14.79 28.25
CA SER A 314 -5.73 -13.47 28.85
C SER A 314 -5.07 -12.44 27.92
N LEU A 315 -5.62 -11.23 27.92
CA LEU A 315 -5.10 -10.05 27.24
C LEU A 315 -4.89 -8.93 28.25
N ARG A 316 -3.79 -8.19 28.12
CA ARG A 316 -3.56 -6.98 28.94
C ARG A 316 -3.27 -5.78 28.07
N GLN A 317 -3.72 -4.60 28.52
CA GLN A 317 -3.27 -3.33 27.98
C GLN A 317 -1.79 -3.11 28.36
N SER A 318 -1.06 -2.31 27.58
CA SER A 318 0.33 -1.99 27.82
C SER A 318 0.59 -1.54 29.26
N GLY A 319 1.16 -2.38 30.04
CA GLY A 319 1.92 -2.17 31.25
C GLY A 319 3.10 -3.11 31.09
N GLU A 320 4.31 -2.69 31.43
CA GLU A 320 5.47 -3.56 31.30
C GLU A 320 5.17 -4.92 31.97
N PRO A 321 5.34 -6.03 31.27
CA PRO A 321 5.15 -7.34 31.86
C PRO A 321 6.24 -7.56 32.90
N GLU A 322 5.86 -7.77 34.13
CA GLU A 322 6.77 -8.02 35.23
C GLU A 322 7.67 -9.26 35.02
N LYS A 323 7.31 -10.16 34.12
CA LYS A 323 8.11 -11.35 33.74
C LYS A 323 7.79 -11.78 32.31
N TYR A 324 8.58 -11.33 31.35
CA TYR A 324 8.75 -12.09 30.10
C TYR A 324 9.82 -13.17 30.31
N PRO A 325 9.73 -14.33 29.63
CA PRO A 325 10.89 -15.16 29.47
C PRO A 325 12.01 -14.30 28.89
N PRO A 326 13.25 -14.34 29.41
CA PRO A 326 14.35 -13.43 29.01
C PRO A 326 14.58 -13.30 27.49
N VAL A 327 14.22 -14.36 26.76
CA VAL A 327 14.33 -14.45 25.29
C VAL A 327 13.29 -13.60 24.57
N VAL A 328 12.09 -13.43 25.16
CA VAL A 328 10.96 -12.67 24.58
C VAL A 328 11.18 -11.17 24.77
N THR A 329 11.74 -10.77 25.89
CA THR A 329 12.01 -9.36 26.23
C THR A 329 12.96 -8.68 25.22
N LEU A 330 14.01 -9.40 24.82
CA LEU A 330 15.02 -8.86 23.87
C LEU A 330 14.48 -8.68 22.45
N ASP A 331 13.60 -9.56 22.00
CA ASP A 331 13.05 -9.51 20.63
C ASP A 331 11.91 -8.46 20.52
N ILE A 332 11.10 -8.32 21.56
CA ILE A 332 10.07 -7.27 21.66
C ILE A 332 10.72 -5.88 21.72
N GLN A 333 11.75 -5.70 22.54
CA GLN A 333 12.45 -4.42 22.66
C GLN A 333 13.18 -4.03 21.37
N LYS A 334 13.80 -4.97 20.66
CA LYS A 334 14.56 -4.68 19.44
C LYS A 334 13.71 -4.54 18.18
N SER A 335 12.64 -5.32 18.06
CA SER A 335 11.85 -5.40 16.82
C SER A 335 10.68 -4.40 16.79
N TYR A 336 10.11 -4.07 17.94
CA TYR A 336 8.85 -3.33 18.05
C TYR A 336 8.93 -1.95 18.70
N ALA A 337 9.96 -1.65 19.45
CA ALA A 337 10.14 -0.32 20.08
C ALA A 337 10.25 0.83 19.06
N LYS A 338 10.54 0.51 17.78
CA LYS A 338 10.72 1.53 16.73
C LYS A 338 9.49 1.80 15.86
N GLU A 339 8.56 0.84 15.71
CA GLU A 339 7.55 1.01 14.64
C GLU A 339 6.11 1.31 15.11
N THR A 340 5.60 0.74 16.20
CA THR A 340 4.25 1.08 16.71
C THR A 340 3.97 0.58 18.14
N PRO A 341 4.69 1.01 19.19
CA PRO A 341 4.48 0.51 20.55
C PRO A 341 3.08 0.83 21.12
N MET A 342 2.38 1.79 20.54
CA MET A 342 1.05 2.25 21.00
C MET A 342 -0.12 1.38 20.55
N LEU A 343 0.09 0.40 19.65
CA LEU A 343 -0.96 -0.44 19.08
C LEU A 343 -1.00 -1.85 19.68
N ASN A 344 0.04 -2.26 20.39
CA ASN A 344 0.17 -3.62 20.89
C ASN A 344 -0.68 -3.89 22.13
N ARG A 345 -1.26 -5.09 22.18
CA ARG A 345 -1.80 -5.74 23.36
C ARG A 345 -1.01 -7.00 23.59
N TYR A 346 -0.83 -7.37 24.86
CA TYR A 346 0.01 -8.51 25.22
C TYR A 346 -0.84 -9.73 25.57
N LEU A 347 -0.39 -10.88 25.07
CA LEU A 347 -0.99 -12.19 25.32
C LEU A 347 -0.32 -12.84 26.52
N TYR A 348 -1.14 -13.39 27.41
CA TYR A 348 -0.67 -14.13 28.59
C TYR A 348 -1.34 -15.51 28.67
N SER A 349 -0.61 -16.48 29.22
CA SER A 349 -1.16 -17.76 29.63
C SER A 349 -2.04 -17.60 30.89
N ALA A 350 -2.84 -18.61 31.19
CA ALA A 350 -3.61 -18.67 32.44
C ALA A 350 -2.73 -18.54 33.71
N LYS A 351 -1.45 -18.93 33.60
CA LYS A 351 -0.43 -18.79 34.65
C LYS A 351 0.20 -17.39 34.73
N GLY A 352 -0.20 -16.46 33.85
CA GLY A 352 0.34 -15.11 33.79
C GLY A 352 1.68 -14.98 33.07
N GLU A 353 2.12 -16.02 32.34
CA GLU A 353 3.34 -15.95 31.53
C GLU A 353 3.08 -15.21 30.22
N GLY A 354 3.98 -14.32 29.83
CA GLY A 354 3.89 -13.61 28.56
C GLY A 354 4.07 -14.54 27.37
N LEU A 355 3.09 -14.58 26.46
CA LEU A 355 3.11 -15.45 25.28
C LEU A 355 3.48 -14.72 24.00
N GLY A 356 3.20 -13.41 23.92
CA GLY A 356 3.39 -12.63 22.71
C GLY A 356 2.58 -11.33 22.71
N TRP A 357 2.24 -10.89 21.50
CA TRP A 357 1.49 -9.64 21.31
C TRP A 357 0.50 -9.76 20.15
N VAL A 358 -0.48 -8.88 20.15
CA VAL A 358 -1.46 -8.70 19.08
C VAL A 358 -1.67 -7.22 18.76
N VAL A 359 -1.99 -6.93 17.49
CA VAL A 359 -2.46 -5.64 17.01
C VAL A 359 -3.87 -5.85 16.50
N PHE A 360 -4.82 -5.09 17.03
CA PHE A 360 -6.21 -5.13 16.58
C PHE A 360 -6.42 -4.26 15.35
N ASP A 361 -7.28 -4.70 14.45
CA ASP A 361 -7.66 -3.99 13.23
C ASP A 361 -8.45 -2.71 13.54
N ILE A 362 -9.28 -2.77 14.60
CA ILE A 362 -10.03 -1.65 15.14
C ILE A 362 -9.58 -1.39 16.59
N TRP A 363 -9.26 -0.15 16.88
CA TRP A 363 -8.79 0.25 18.20
C TRP A 363 -9.95 0.48 19.17
N SER A 364 -9.84 -0.09 20.35
CA SER A 364 -10.68 0.20 21.52
C SER A 364 -9.80 0.42 22.74
N ASP A 365 -10.17 1.40 23.57
CA ASP A 365 -9.51 1.59 24.87
C ASP A 365 -9.89 0.49 25.87
N LYS A 366 -11.00 -0.23 25.62
CA LYS A 366 -11.42 -1.39 26.39
C LYS A 366 -10.97 -2.67 25.69
N LEU A 367 -10.59 -3.65 26.48
CA LEU A 367 -10.36 -5.00 25.96
C LEU A 367 -11.69 -5.62 25.53
N PRO A 368 -11.70 -6.46 24.48
CA PRO A 368 -12.91 -7.18 24.08
C PRO A 368 -13.44 -8.03 25.23
N SER A 369 -14.75 -7.94 25.49
CA SER A 369 -15.45 -8.77 26.48
C SER A 369 -15.77 -10.17 25.98
N GLU A 370 -15.80 -10.35 24.65
CA GLU A 370 -16.11 -11.62 24.03
C GLU A 370 -14.86 -12.50 23.85
N PRO A 371 -15.02 -13.84 23.87
CA PRO A 371 -13.90 -14.75 23.63
C PRO A 371 -13.23 -14.51 22.28
N LEU A 372 -11.91 -14.40 22.31
CA LEU A 372 -11.07 -14.31 21.11
C LEU A 372 -10.28 -15.60 20.92
N PHE A 373 -9.89 -15.86 19.68
CA PHE A 373 -9.18 -17.06 19.28
C PHE A 373 -7.92 -16.71 18.50
N CYS A 374 -6.86 -17.48 18.69
CA CYS A 374 -5.65 -17.44 17.88
C CYS A 374 -5.67 -18.58 16.87
N LEU A 375 -5.53 -18.25 15.59
CA LEU A 375 -5.30 -19.21 14.51
C LEU A 375 -3.82 -19.17 14.10
N ALA A 376 -3.11 -20.29 14.19
CA ALA A 376 -1.71 -20.39 13.81
C ALA A 376 -1.58 -20.41 12.28
N ALA A 377 -1.19 -19.30 11.69
CA ALA A 377 -1.06 -19.16 10.24
C ALA A 377 0.31 -19.58 9.72
N MET A 378 1.39 -19.10 10.34
CA MET A 378 2.76 -19.36 9.92
C MET A 378 3.70 -19.55 11.12
N SER A 379 4.84 -20.17 10.92
CA SER A 379 5.88 -20.28 11.96
C SER A 379 7.29 -20.18 11.40
N THR A 380 8.19 -19.60 12.20
CA THR A 380 9.64 -19.60 11.97
C THR A 380 10.36 -20.28 13.11
N VAL A 381 11.58 -20.74 12.85
CA VAL A 381 12.49 -21.23 13.87
C VAL A 381 13.74 -20.37 13.78
N LYS A 382 13.96 -19.50 14.77
CA LYS A 382 15.22 -18.76 14.87
C LYS A 382 16.27 -19.65 15.52
N ALA A 383 17.44 -19.76 14.86
CA ALA A 383 18.65 -20.19 15.53
C ALA A 383 19.06 -19.06 16.49
N LYS A 384 19.47 -19.38 17.72
CA LYS A 384 20.12 -18.42 18.59
C LYS A 384 21.46 -18.02 17.98
N ASP A 385 21.79 -16.73 17.98
CA ASP A 385 23.14 -16.25 17.71
C ASP A 385 24.06 -16.78 18.83
N GLU A 386 24.95 -17.69 18.49
CA GLU A 386 25.91 -18.32 19.43
C GLU A 386 26.92 -17.33 20.02
N GLU A 387 27.06 -16.13 19.46
CA GLU A 387 28.12 -15.18 19.83
C GLU A 387 27.94 -14.46 21.19
N LYS A 388 26.82 -14.56 21.88
CA LYS A 388 26.59 -13.87 23.15
C LYS A 388 26.59 -14.76 24.40
N GLU A 389 26.66 -16.06 24.27
CA GLU A 389 26.61 -16.98 25.42
C GLU A 389 27.98 -17.41 25.99
N GLN A 390 29.09 -17.01 25.38
CA GLN A 390 30.44 -17.36 25.90
C GLN A 390 30.79 -16.71 27.24
N ARG A 391 29.96 -15.81 27.78
CA ARG A 391 30.26 -15.17 29.10
C ARG A 391 29.57 -15.76 30.33
N THR A 392 28.62 -16.69 30.18
CA THR A 392 27.84 -17.20 31.32
C THR A 392 27.88 -18.71 31.52
N GLY A 393 28.60 -19.48 30.69
CA GLY A 393 28.88 -20.92 30.95
C GLY A 393 27.69 -21.87 30.94
N VAL A 394 26.47 -21.42 30.55
CA VAL A 394 25.28 -22.29 30.48
C VAL A 394 24.81 -22.38 29.03
N VAL A 395 25.17 -23.47 28.38
CA VAL A 395 24.70 -23.82 27.01
C VAL A 395 23.29 -24.40 27.10
N VAL A 396 22.26 -23.61 26.86
CA VAL A 396 20.92 -24.14 26.56
C VAL A 396 20.45 -23.56 25.21
N SER A 397 20.84 -24.23 24.13
CA SER A 397 20.36 -23.93 22.78
C SER A 397 18.92 -24.40 22.58
N LYS A 398 17.93 -23.76 23.19
CA LYS A 398 16.52 -23.97 22.83
C LYS A 398 16.20 -23.12 21.60
N LYS A 399 16.08 -23.76 20.42
CA LYS A 399 15.56 -23.13 19.22
C LYS A 399 14.17 -22.58 19.51
N LEU A 400 14.02 -21.27 19.56
CA LEU A 400 12.74 -20.62 19.80
C LEU A 400 11.90 -20.68 18.53
N ARG A 401 10.70 -21.26 18.64
CA ARG A 401 9.72 -21.23 17.55
C ARG A 401 8.79 -20.03 17.72
N GLU A 402 8.68 -19.23 16.68
CA GLU A 402 7.76 -18.11 16.56
C GLU A 402 6.55 -18.53 15.74
N TYR A 403 5.37 -18.10 16.15
CA TYR A 403 4.11 -18.32 15.46
C TYR A 403 3.51 -16.97 15.09
N TRP A 404 3.17 -16.81 13.84
CA TRP A 404 2.37 -15.70 13.35
C TRP A 404 0.91 -16.13 13.35
N ILE A 405 0.05 -15.31 13.96
CA ILE A 405 -1.32 -15.68 14.26
C ILE A 405 -2.31 -14.66 13.67
N LEU A 406 -3.48 -15.15 13.27
CA LEU A 406 -4.67 -14.33 13.10
C LEU A 406 -5.45 -14.33 14.41
N VAL A 407 -5.94 -13.16 14.81
CA VAL A 407 -6.86 -13.01 15.94
C VAL A 407 -8.29 -12.98 15.41
N LEU A 408 -9.11 -13.89 15.91
CA LEU A 408 -10.44 -14.15 15.42
C LEU A 408 -11.48 -13.98 16.55
N LYS A 409 -12.63 -13.41 16.20
CA LYS A 409 -13.81 -13.35 17.03
C LYS A 409 -14.88 -14.26 16.44
N LYS A 410 -15.47 -15.13 17.26
CA LYS A 410 -16.51 -16.09 16.82
C LYS A 410 -17.84 -15.37 16.58
N ILE A 411 -18.54 -15.74 15.53
CA ILE A 411 -19.89 -15.23 15.27
C ILE A 411 -20.89 -16.16 15.96
N SER A 412 -21.73 -15.55 16.80
CA SER A 412 -22.78 -16.28 17.51
C SER A 412 -23.80 -16.89 16.54
N GLY A 413 -24.28 -18.08 16.86
CA GLY A 413 -25.31 -18.77 16.06
C GLY A 413 -24.81 -19.44 14.77
N THR A 414 -23.53 -19.31 14.42
CA THR A 414 -22.97 -19.93 13.21
C THR A 414 -21.79 -20.85 13.54
N PRO A 415 -21.82 -22.11 13.10
CA PRO A 415 -20.74 -23.06 13.43
C PRO A 415 -19.43 -22.66 12.72
N ASN A 416 -18.34 -22.69 13.48
CA ASN A 416 -16.97 -22.44 12.99
C ASN A 416 -16.77 -21.18 12.14
N THR A 417 -17.63 -20.16 12.35
CA THR A 417 -17.60 -18.91 11.59
C THR A 417 -17.06 -17.79 12.47
N TYR A 418 -16.15 -17.03 11.90
CA TYR A 418 -15.38 -16.00 12.60
C TYR A 418 -15.24 -14.74 11.75
N VAL A 419 -14.98 -13.62 12.41
CA VAL A 419 -14.43 -12.41 11.80
C VAL A 419 -12.99 -12.24 12.24
N ARG A 420 -12.14 -11.80 11.34
CA ARG A 420 -10.80 -11.38 11.70
C ARG A 420 -10.89 -10.04 12.43
N VAL A 421 -10.16 -9.94 13.54
CA VAL A 421 -10.11 -8.72 14.36
C VAL A 421 -8.69 -8.26 14.63
N GLY A 422 -7.68 -8.99 14.17
CA GLY A 422 -6.29 -8.60 14.34
C GLY A 422 -5.28 -9.63 13.88
N VAL A 423 -4.02 -9.30 14.11
CA VAL A 423 -2.84 -10.11 13.80
C VAL A 423 -1.88 -10.06 14.99
N GLY A 424 -1.08 -11.08 15.17
CA GLY A 424 -0.10 -11.10 16.26
C GLY A 424 1.03 -12.10 16.07
N LYS A 425 1.87 -12.16 17.08
CA LYS A 425 3.01 -13.07 17.16
C LYS A 425 3.03 -13.74 18.51
N MET A 426 3.28 -15.04 18.53
CA MET A 426 3.42 -15.83 19.75
C MET A 426 4.73 -16.62 19.74
N TYR A 427 5.22 -16.89 20.93
CA TYR A 427 6.49 -17.58 21.14
C TYR A 427 6.27 -18.92 21.89
N GLY A 428 7.10 -19.92 21.57
CA GLY A 428 7.06 -21.22 22.21
C GLY A 428 6.06 -22.19 21.61
N ARG A 429 6.28 -23.50 21.85
CA ARG A 429 5.43 -24.58 21.35
C ARG A 429 4.39 -25.04 22.37
N GLU A 430 4.66 -24.80 23.62
CA GLU A 430 3.93 -25.41 24.74
C GLU A 430 2.45 -24.99 24.74
N TRP A 431 2.19 -23.72 24.50
CA TRP A 431 0.82 -23.20 24.44
C TRP A 431 -0.03 -23.83 23.32
N TRP A 432 0.61 -24.34 22.26
CA TRP A 432 -0.06 -24.97 21.12
C TRP A 432 -0.22 -26.49 21.24
N GLN A 433 0.21 -27.13 22.34
CA GLN A 433 0.20 -28.60 22.46
C GLN A 433 -1.22 -29.16 22.46
N ASP A 434 -2.13 -28.52 23.16
CA ASP A 434 -3.54 -28.91 23.30
C ASP A 434 -4.45 -28.25 22.22
N ALA A 435 -3.88 -27.42 21.33
CA ALA A 435 -4.63 -26.77 20.28
C ALA A 435 -5.03 -27.78 19.17
N MET A 436 -6.33 -27.85 18.89
CA MET A 436 -6.85 -28.72 17.84
C MET A 436 -6.79 -28.06 16.46
N VAL A 437 -6.56 -28.88 15.43
CA VAL A 437 -6.72 -28.45 14.04
C VAL A 437 -8.19 -28.44 13.70
N GLN A 438 -8.69 -27.32 13.23
CA GLN A 438 -10.09 -27.10 12.91
C GLN A 438 -10.26 -26.42 11.56
N ASP A 439 -11.38 -26.66 10.92
CA ASP A 439 -11.83 -25.89 9.76
C ASP A 439 -12.52 -24.61 10.24
N VAL A 440 -11.99 -23.47 9.87
CA VAL A 440 -12.42 -22.14 10.28
C VAL A 440 -12.90 -21.38 9.06
N LYS A 441 -14.09 -20.81 9.12
CA LYS A 441 -14.64 -19.88 8.12
C LYS A 441 -14.41 -18.46 8.58
N ILE A 442 -13.79 -17.62 7.74
CA ILE A 442 -13.61 -16.19 8.02
C ILE A 442 -14.39 -15.39 6.97
N ILE A 443 -15.27 -14.51 7.44
CA ILE A 443 -16.12 -13.68 6.60
C ILE A 443 -15.79 -12.20 6.71
#